data_0ce6ad6e246878013c0159a931b1372e
#
_entry.id   0ce6ad6e246878013c0159a931b1372e
#
_cell.length_a   1.000
_cell.length_b   1.000
_cell.length_c   1.000
_cell.angle_alpha   90.00
_cell.angle_beta   90.00
_cell.angle_gamma   90.00
#
_symmetry.space_group_name_H-M   'P 1'
#
loop_
_entity.id
_entity.type
_entity.pdbx_description
1 polymer ?
#
loop_
_entity_poly.entity_id
_entity_poly.type
_entity_poly.pdbx_seq_one_letter_code
_entity_poly.pdbx_strand_id
1 'polypeptide(L)'
;GQLLESHEIPTAAHKGGPHILEKTKQIVASYLEKDSVAGVAISSAGMVDPDKGEIFYAGPQIPNYAGTQFKKEIETSFDIPCEIENDVNCAGLAEAVSGSGKGASVTLCLTIGTGIGGCLIIDGQVFHGFSNSACEVGYLHMQDGAFQDLASTTALVRYVAEAHGDPVEQWNGRRIFKEATEGNKLCMDGIDRMVDYLGKGLANICYVANPEVVILGGGIMG
;
A
#
# COMPACT_ATOMS: atom_id res chain seq x y z
N GLY A 1 7.88 -18.53 -7.54
CA GLY A 1 7.75 -18.04 -8.91
C GLY A 1 9.03 -17.35 -9.35
N GLN A 2 9.21 -17.23 -10.65
CA GLN A 2 10.34 -16.50 -11.25
C GLN A 2 9.79 -15.29 -12.01
N LEU A 3 10.35 -14.10 -11.75
CA LEU A 3 10.08 -12.92 -12.56
C LEU A 3 10.79 -13.08 -13.92
N LEU A 4 10.03 -13.09 -15.01
CA LEU A 4 10.57 -13.25 -16.37
C LEU A 4 10.85 -11.89 -17.01
N GLU A 5 9.89 -10.96 -16.89
CA GLU A 5 10.04 -9.58 -17.38
C GLU A 5 9.24 -8.61 -16.50
N SER A 6 9.58 -7.33 -16.57
CA SER A 6 8.88 -6.24 -15.87
C SER A 6 8.85 -5.01 -16.75
N HIS A 7 7.69 -4.37 -16.83
CA HIS A 7 7.47 -3.14 -17.58
C HIS A 7 6.79 -2.10 -16.71
N GLU A 8 7.19 -0.85 -16.87
CA GLU A 8 6.57 0.28 -16.20
C GLU A 8 5.96 1.23 -17.24
N ILE A 9 4.69 1.57 -17.04
CA ILE A 9 3.96 2.48 -17.91
C ILE A 9 3.13 3.46 -17.07
N PRO A 10 2.94 4.72 -17.52
CA PRO A 10 2.13 5.69 -16.80
C PRO A 10 0.69 5.20 -16.65
N THR A 11 0.16 5.16 -15.43
CA THR A 11 -1.23 4.77 -15.15
C THR A 11 -2.23 5.76 -15.75
N ALA A 12 -1.88 7.05 -15.81
CA ALA A 12 -2.76 8.15 -16.19
C ALA A 12 -4.05 8.19 -15.35
N ALA A 13 -3.89 8.04 -14.02
CA ALA A 13 -4.96 7.89 -13.03
C ALA A 13 -6.04 8.99 -13.12
N HIS A 14 -5.65 10.21 -13.52
CA HIS A 14 -6.59 11.32 -13.73
C HIS A 14 -7.67 11.05 -14.78
N LYS A 15 -7.49 10.04 -15.65
CA LYS A 15 -8.49 9.61 -16.63
C LYS A 15 -9.54 8.65 -16.05
N GLY A 16 -9.32 8.19 -14.81
CA GLY A 16 -10.28 7.41 -14.04
C GLY A 16 -10.30 5.90 -14.27
N GLY A 17 -11.17 5.23 -13.53
CA GLY A 17 -11.29 3.77 -13.50
C GLY A 17 -11.52 3.10 -14.85
N PRO A 18 -12.45 3.58 -15.69
CA PRO A 18 -12.67 2.98 -17.02
C PRO A 18 -11.41 2.99 -17.91
N HIS A 19 -10.60 4.04 -17.82
CA HIS A 19 -9.34 4.10 -18.56
C HIS A 19 -8.30 3.08 -18.05
N ILE A 20 -8.21 2.93 -16.72
CA ILE A 20 -7.29 1.96 -16.10
C ILE A 20 -7.70 0.54 -16.47
N LEU A 21 -8.99 0.21 -16.41
CA LEU A 21 -9.51 -1.10 -16.82
C LEU A 21 -9.21 -1.40 -18.28
N GLU A 22 -9.50 -0.47 -19.19
CA GLU A 22 -9.20 -0.65 -20.62
C GLU A 22 -7.72 -0.87 -20.87
N LYS A 23 -6.87 -0.12 -20.19
CA LYS A 23 -5.42 -0.28 -20.26
C LYS A 23 -4.96 -1.63 -19.73
N THR A 24 -5.55 -2.10 -18.63
CA THR A 24 -5.28 -3.45 -18.11
C THR A 24 -5.64 -4.51 -19.13
N LYS A 25 -6.81 -4.39 -19.78
CA LYS A 25 -7.23 -5.32 -20.85
C LYS A 25 -6.24 -5.31 -22.03
N GLN A 26 -5.75 -4.16 -22.44
CA GLN A 26 -4.75 -4.04 -23.51
C GLN A 26 -3.42 -4.74 -23.14
N ILE A 27 -2.99 -4.61 -21.89
CA ILE A 27 -1.80 -5.32 -21.40
C ILE A 27 -2.01 -6.82 -21.45
N VAL A 28 -3.12 -7.33 -20.92
CA VAL A 28 -3.46 -8.76 -20.96
C VAL A 28 -3.50 -9.29 -22.37
N ALA A 29 -4.19 -8.60 -23.29
CA ALA A 29 -4.24 -8.95 -24.70
C ALA A 29 -2.83 -9.07 -25.33
N SER A 30 -1.95 -8.10 -25.03
CA SER A 30 -0.59 -8.10 -25.56
C SER A 30 0.29 -9.27 -25.11
N TYR A 31 0.01 -9.80 -23.91
CA TYR A 31 0.68 -11.01 -23.41
C TYR A 31 0.11 -12.28 -24.03
N LEU A 32 -1.22 -12.36 -24.18
CA LEU A 32 -1.89 -13.50 -24.82
C LEU A 32 -1.51 -13.68 -26.29
N GLU A 33 -1.10 -12.60 -26.98
CA GLU A 33 -0.56 -12.69 -28.35
C GLU A 33 0.84 -13.33 -28.41
N LYS A 34 1.57 -13.30 -27.30
CA LYS A 34 2.98 -13.73 -27.24
C LYS A 34 3.17 -15.08 -26.59
N ASP A 35 2.31 -15.40 -25.61
CA ASP A 35 2.52 -16.56 -24.74
C ASP A 35 1.19 -17.10 -24.20
N SER A 36 1.25 -18.28 -23.57
CA SER A 36 0.14 -18.86 -22.83
C SER A 36 0.07 -18.23 -21.44
N VAL A 37 -1.00 -17.50 -21.14
CA VAL A 37 -1.26 -16.88 -19.85
C VAL A 37 -2.22 -17.75 -19.04
N ALA A 38 -1.79 -18.21 -17.86
CA ALA A 38 -2.60 -19.07 -16.99
C ALA A 38 -3.61 -18.28 -16.15
N GLY A 39 -3.39 -16.99 -15.95
CA GLY A 39 -4.27 -16.09 -15.18
C GLY A 39 -3.66 -14.72 -14.97
N VAL A 40 -4.46 -13.81 -14.42
CA VAL A 40 -4.09 -12.43 -14.12
C VAL A 40 -4.23 -12.18 -12.62
N ALA A 41 -3.20 -11.60 -12.00
CA ALA A 41 -3.26 -11.11 -10.63
C ALA A 41 -3.06 -9.58 -10.64
N ILE A 42 -3.96 -8.86 -10.00
CA ILE A 42 -3.97 -7.40 -9.96
C ILE A 42 -3.76 -6.94 -8.52
N SER A 43 -2.76 -6.09 -8.31
CA SER A 43 -2.56 -5.33 -7.08
C SER A 43 -3.00 -3.90 -7.32
N SER A 44 -3.91 -3.38 -6.52
CA SER A 44 -4.56 -2.09 -6.77
C SER A 44 -4.64 -1.20 -5.55
N ALA A 45 -4.54 0.10 -5.77
CA ALA A 45 -4.93 1.09 -4.77
C ALA A 45 -6.44 1.06 -4.53
N GLY A 46 -6.87 1.52 -3.35
CA GLY A 46 -8.27 1.55 -2.92
C GLY A 46 -8.70 0.29 -2.17
N MET A 47 -9.92 0.29 -1.66
CA MET A 47 -10.50 -0.87 -1.01
C MET A 47 -11.06 -1.82 -2.05
N VAL A 48 -10.61 -3.06 -2.02
CA VAL A 48 -10.99 -4.11 -2.96
C VAL A 48 -11.98 -5.07 -2.29
N ASP A 49 -13.02 -5.46 -3.00
CA ASP A 49 -13.83 -6.63 -2.68
C ASP A 49 -13.27 -7.82 -3.49
N PRO A 50 -12.43 -8.68 -2.90
CA PRO A 50 -11.77 -9.74 -3.64
C PRO A 50 -12.74 -10.83 -4.11
N ASP A 51 -13.85 -11.06 -3.39
CA ASP A 51 -14.88 -12.04 -3.77
C ASP A 51 -15.59 -11.61 -5.06
N LYS A 52 -15.93 -10.32 -5.18
CA LYS A 52 -16.53 -9.76 -6.39
C LYS A 52 -15.50 -9.38 -7.45
N GLY A 53 -14.25 -9.19 -7.04
CA GLY A 53 -13.17 -8.75 -7.92
C GLY A 53 -13.32 -7.30 -8.41
N GLU A 54 -13.79 -6.42 -7.51
CA GLU A 54 -14.05 -5.02 -7.83
C GLU A 54 -13.42 -4.04 -6.83
N ILE A 55 -13.19 -2.80 -7.30
CA ILE A 55 -12.85 -1.69 -6.42
C ILE A 55 -14.13 -1.20 -5.78
N PHE A 56 -14.30 -1.44 -4.50
CA PHE A 56 -15.54 -1.06 -3.81
C PHE A 56 -15.48 0.39 -3.29
N TYR A 57 -14.28 0.90 -2.93
CA TYR A 57 -14.04 2.29 -2.55
C TYR A 57 -12.67 2.77 -2.99
N ALA A 58 -12.60 4.02 -3.43
CA ALA A 58 -11.34 4.70 -3.73
C ALA A 58 -11.44 6.20 -3.43
N GLY A 59 -10.32 6.80 -3.07
CA GLY A 59 -10.21 8.25 -2.89
C GLY A 59 -10.38 9.03 -4.19
N PRO A 60 -10.53 10.35 -4.11
CA PRO A 60 -10.82 11.22 -5.27
C PRO A 60 -9.66 11.33 -6.28
N GLN A 61 -8.49 10.78 -5.96
CA GLN A 61 -7.30 10.83 -6.82
C GLN A 61 -7.50 10.06 -8.14
N ILE A 62 -8.39 9.06 -8.13
CA ILE A 62 -8.75 8.28 -9.33
C ILE A 62 -10.25 8.43 -9.56
N PRO A 63 -10.69 9.30 -10.48
CA PRO A 63 -12.08 9.51 -10.75
C PRO A 63 -12.80 8.23 -11.21
N ASN A 64 -14.03 7.99 -10.75
CA ASN A 64 -14.83 6.83 -11.14
C ASN A 64 -14.11 5.48 -11.01
N TYR A 65 -13.25 5.34 -9.99
CA TYR A 65 -12.52 4.08 -9.75
C TYR A 65 -13.36 3.09 -8.96
N ALA A 66 -14.13 3.54 -7.99
CA ALA A 66 -15.11 2.71 -7.29
C ALA A 66 -16.14 2.14 -8.27
N GLY A 67 -16.45 0.85 -8.12
CA GLY A 67 -17.34 0.10 -9.02
C GLY A 67 -16.63 -0.52 -10.24
N THR A 68 -15.32 -0.33 -10.40
CA THR A 68 -14.55 -0.98 -11.48
C THR A 68 -14.41 -2.48 -11.22
N GLN A 69 -15.02 -3.31 -12.07
CA GLN A 69 -15.11 -4.78 -11.94
C GLN A 69 -14.00 -5.48 -12.73
N PHE A 70 -12.77 -5.44 -12.22
CA PHE A 70 -11.60 -5.99 -12.94
C PHE A 70 -11.75 -7.49 -13.22
N LYS A 71 -12.07 -8.30 -12.21
CA LYS A 71 -12.19 -9.76 -12.34
C LYS A 71 -13.18 -10.13 -13.42
N LYS A 72 -14.42 -9.64 -13.32
CA LYS A 72 -15.49 -9.93 -14.28
C LYS A 72 -15.11 -9.51 -15.69
N GLU A 73 -14.54 -8.31 -15.85
CA GLU A 73 -14.21 -7.77 -17.16
C GLU A 73 -13.04 -8.53 -17.84
N ILE A 74 -12.03 -8.94 -17.07
CA ILE A 74 -10.90 -9.72 -17.59
C ILE A 74 -11.36 -11.14 -17.92
N GLU A 75 -12.05 -11.83 -17.01
CA GLU A 75 -12.55 -13.19 -17.20
C GLU A 75 -13.51 -13.28 -18.39
N THR A 76 -14.43 -12.31 -18.52
CA THR A 76 -15.37 -12.28 -19.66
C THR A 76 -14.68 -12.00 -20.99
N SER A 77 -13.63 -11.17 -21.00
CA SER A 77 -12.97 -10.77 -22.25
C SER A 77 -11.99 -11.82 -22.76
N PHE A 78 -11.35 -12.57 -21.88
CA PHE A 78 -10.21 -13.41 -22.23
C PHE A 78 -10.34 -14.88 -21.84
N ASP A 79 -11.40 -15.26 -21.12
CA ASP A 79 -11.64 -16.63 -20.63
C ASP A 79 -10.46 -17.20 -19.82
N ILE A 80 -9.83 -16.35 -19.00
CA ILE A 80 -8.73 -16.71 -18.08
C ILE A 80 -9.04 -16.22 -16.67
N PRO A 81 -8.63 -16.93 -15.62
CA PRO A 81 -8.84 -16.52 -14.22
C PRO A 81 -8.23 -15.16 -13.92
N CYS A 82 -8.92 -14.34 -13.15
CA CYS A 82 -8.42 -13.06 -12.67
C CYS A 82 -8.68 -12.91 -11.17
N GLU A 83 -7.66 -12.51 -10.42
CA GLU A 83 -7.79 -12.12 -9.02
C GLU A 83 -7.30 -10.70 -8.83
N ILE A 84 -7.93 -9.98 -7.90
CA ILE A 84 -7.54 -8.61 -7.54
C ILE A 84 -7.53 -8.44 -6.03
N GLU A 85 -6.52 -7.73 -5.54
CA GLU A 85 -6.38 -7.44 -4.12
C GLU A 85 -5.81 -6.02 -3.92
N ASN A 86 -6.00 -5.46 -2.73
CA ASN A 86 -5.38 -4.21 -2.33
C ASN A 86 -3.85 -4.32 -2.33
N ASP A 87 -3.14 -3.24 -2.65
CA ASP A 87 -1.68 -3.21 -2.79
C ASP A 87 -0.94 -3.53 -1.48
N VAL A 88 -1.44 -3.04 -0.33
CA VAL A 88 -0.86 -3.34 0.97
C VAL A 88 -1.12 -4.79 1.37
N ASN A 89 -2.32 -5.32 1.07
CA ASN A 89 -2.65 -6.72 1.29
C ASN A 89 -1.79 -7.64 0.42
N CYS A 90 -1.56 -7.29 -0.84
CA CYS A 90 -0.62 -8.02 -1.72
C CYS A 90 0.79 -8.04 -1.15
N ALA A 91 1.28 -6.91 -0.64
CA ALA A 91 2.60 -6.84 -0.02
C ALA A 91 2.69 -7.72 1.25
N GLY A 92 1.68 -7.65 2.13
CA GLY A 92 1.61 -8.48 3.32
C GLY A 92 1.52 -9.97 3.01
N LEU A 93 0.71 -10.35 2.02
CA LEU A 93 0.58 -11.74 1.57
C LEU A 93 1.91 -12.27 0.99
N ALA A 94 2.61 -11.47 0.20
CA ALA A 94 3.92 -11.84 -0.34
C ALA A 94 4.94 -12.09 0.78
N GLU A 95 4.97 -11.26 1.80
CA GLU A 95 5.83 -11.41 2.97
C GLU A 95 5.46 -12.65 3.81
N ALA A 96 4.18 -12.93 3.99
CA ALA A 96 3.73 -14.10 4.73
C ALA A 96 4.02 -15.42 3.99
N VAL A 97 3.95 -15.43 2.65
CA VAL A 97 4.18 -16.63 1.84
C VAL A 97 5.67 -16.89 1.58
N SER A 98 6.44 -15.84 1.29
CA SER A 98 7.79 -15.95 0.73
C SER A 98 8.83 -15.07 1.42
N GLY A 99 8.42 -14.14 2.27
CA GLY A 99 9.28 -13.15 2.92
C GLY A 99 9.49 -13.42 4.42
N SER A 100 9.60 -12.34 5.17
CA SER A 100 9.95 -12.32 6.60
C SER A 100 8.85 -12.90 7.51
N GLY A 101 7.61 -12.98 7.03
CA GLY A 101 6.46 -13.55 7.77
C GLY A 101 6.24 -15.04 7.51
N LYS A 102 7.11 -15.68 6.72
CA LYS A 102 6.90 -17.08 6.34
C LYS A 102 6.86 -18.02 7.54
N GLY A 103 5.75 -18.74 7.67
CA GLY A 103 5.54 -19.73 8.74
C GLY A 103 4.92 -19.15 10.02
N ALA A 104 4.71 -17.85 10.11
CA ALA A 104 4.00 -17.24 11.22
C ALA A 104 2.48 -17.44 11.07
N SER A 105 1.79 -17.70 12.18
CA SER A 105 0.34 -17.85 12.20
C SER A 105 -0.38 -16.51 12.12
N VAL A 106 0.20 -15.46 12.70
CA VAL A 106 -0.37 -14.09 12.66
C VAL A 106 0.73 -13.10 12.30
N THR A 107 0.64 -12.52 11.12
CA THR A 107 1.58 -11.51 10.61
C THR A 107 0.87 -10.17 10.43
N LEU A 108 1.43 -9.13 11.04
CA LEU A 108 1.06 -7.74 10.78
C LEU A 108 2.08 -7.13 9.83
N CYS A 109 1.66 -6.66 8.67
CA CYS A 109 2.49 -5.90 7.73
C CYS A 109 2.03 -4.45 7.68
N LEU A 110 2.94 -3.50 7.88
CA LEU A 110 2.68 -2.07 7.70
C LEU A 110 3.54 -1.54 6.56
N THR A 111 2.93 -0.76 5.67
CA THR A 111 3.64 0.00 4.64
C THR A 111 3.67 1.47 5.01
N ILE A 112 4.87 2.04 5.14
CA ILE A 112 5.08 3.45 5.48
C ILE A 112 5.58 4.18 4.22
N GLY A 113 4.71 5.04 3.69
CA GLY A 113 4.96 5.80 2.47
C GLY A 113 4.25 7.15 2.52
N THR A 114 3.53 7.52 1.47
CA THR A 114 2.68 8.72 1.44
C THR A 114 1.66 8.72 2.57
N GLY A 115 1.11 7.55 2.89
CA GLY A 115 0.29 7.27 4.06
C GLY A 115 0.88 6.11 4.87
N ILE A 116 0.06 5.50 5.71
CA ILE A 116 0.34 4.24 6.39
C ILE A 116 -0.77 3.27 6.05
N GLY A 117 -0.42 2.17 5.40
CA GLY A 117 -1.31 1.05 5.16
C GLY A 117 -0.98 -0.12 6.08
N GLY A 118 -1.97 -0.95 6.36
CA GLY A 118 -1.81 -2.16 7.16
C GLY A 118 -2.43 -3.38 6.49
N CYS A 119 -1.85 -4.54 6.76
CA CYS A 119 -2.39 -5.83 6.37
C CYS A 119 -2.21 -6.81 7.53
N LEU A 120 -3.27 -7.54 7.87
CA LEU A 120 -3.23 -8.61 8.84
C LEU A 120 -3.41 -9.95 8.12
N ILE A 121 -2.43 -10.83 8.26
CA ILE A 121 -2.47 -12.19 7.72
C ILE A 121 -2.66 -13.15 8.88
N ILE A 122 -3.66 -14.01 8.79
CA ILE A 122 -3.96 -15.05 9.77
C ILE A 122 -3.95 -16.40 9.04
N ASP A 123 -3.11 -17.31 9.49
CA ASP A 123 -2.93 -18.65 8.90
C ASP A 123 -2.72 -18.61 7.37
N GLY A 124 -1.91 -17.64 6.93
CA GLY A 124 -1.54 -17.46 5.52
C GLY A 124 -2.61 -16.78 4.65
N GLN A 125 -3.69 -16.27 5.25
CA GLN A 125 -4.78 -15.59 4.54
C GLN A 125 -4.95 -14.14 4.99
N VAL A 126 -5.27 -13.25 4.06
CA VAL A 126 -5.59 -11.86 4.38
C VAL A 126 -6.85 -11.79 5.22
N PHE A 127 -6.79 -11.10 6.35
CA PHE A 127 -7.96 -10.81 7.16
C PHE A 127 -8.64 -9.53 6.63
N HIS A 128 -9.68 -9.70 5.82
CA HIS A 128 -10.42 -8.57 5.24
C HIS A 128 -11.42 -7.90 6.20
N GLY A 129 -11.80 -8.61 7.27
CA GLY A 129 -12.89 -8.16 8.15
C GLY A 129 -14.26 -8.26 7.46
N PHE A 130 -15.27 -7.60 8.04
CA PHE A 130 -16.64 -7.68 7.53
C PHE A 130 -16.86 -6.88 6.24
N SER A 131 -16.16 -5.76 6.08
CA SER A 131 -16.39 -4.79 5.00
C SER A 131 -15.14 -4.58 4.10
N ASN A 132 -14.24 -5.54 4.06
CA ASN A 132 -12.99 -5.46 3.29
C ASN A 132 -12.12 -4.23 3.63
N SER A 133 -12.25 -3.72 4.86
CA SER A 133 -11.50 -2.54 5.34
C SER A 133 -10.72 -2.82 6.64
N ALA A 134 -10.50 -4.09 6.97
CA ALA A 134 -9.67 -4.43 8.11
C ALA A 134 -8.25 -3.88 7.90
N CYS A 135 -7.61 -3.50 9.01
CA CYS A 135 -6.26 -2.94 9.01
C CYS A 135 -6.04 -1.62 8.26
N GLU A 136 -7.08 -0.83 8.03
CA GLU A 136 -6.95 0.58 7.62
C GLU A 136 -6.38 1.43 8.76
N VAL A 137 -5.23 1.01 9.25
CA VAL A 137 -4.58 1.53 10.48
C VAL A 137 -4.09 2.95 10.35
N GLY A 138 -3.85 3.44 9.13
CA GLY A 138 -3.49 4.82 8.90
C GLY A 138 -4.50 5.82 9.45
N TYR A 139 -5.77 5.42 9.54
CA TYR A 139 -6.87 6.23 10.08
C TYR A 139 -7.08 6.09 11.59
N LEU A 140 -6.27 5.31 12.30
CA LEU A 140 -6.35 5.22 13.77
C LEU A 140 -6.21 6.59 14.39
N HIS A 141 -7.16 6.96 15.23
CA HIS A 141 -7.11 8.19 16.00
C HIS A 141 -6.07 8.09 17.13
N MET A 142 -5.11 8.96 17.07
CA MET A 142 -4.14 9.19 18.14
C MET A 142 -4.43 10.55 18.81
N GLN A 143 -3.75 10.84 19.92
CA GLN A 143 -4.00 12.09 20.66
C GLN A 143 -3.88 13.35 19.78
N ASP A 144 -2.91 13.36 18.86
CA ASP A 144 -2.56 14.56 18.09
C ASP A 144 -3.03 14.51 16.60
N GLY A 145 -3.78 13.48 16.21
CA GLY A 145 -4.29 13.34 14.86
C GLY A 145 -4.43 11.89 14.40
N ALA A 146 -4.65 11.66 13.11
CA ALA A 146 -4.63 10.31 12.57
C ALA A 146 -3.20 9.75 12.47
N PHE A 147 -3.03 8.46 12.65
CA PHE A 147 -1.72 7.80 12.67
C PHE A 147 -0.87 8.13 11.43
N GLN A 148 -1.44 8.09 10.23
CA GLN A 148 -0.72 8.44 9.01
C GLN A 148 -0.34 9.93 8.94
N ASP A 149 -1.12 10.82 9.54
CA ASP A 149 -0.85 12.26 9.56
C ASP A 149 0.29 12.64 10.51
N LEU A 150 0.70 11.70 11.36
CA LEU A 150 1.75 11.86 12.37
C LEU A 150 3.02 11.08 12.04
N ALA A 151 2.91 9.91 11.37
CA ALA A 151 4.01 8.96 11.22
C ALA A 151 4.27 8.49 9.77
N SER A 152 3.62 9.07 8.76
CA SER A 152 3.94 8.80 7.35
C SER A 152 5.12 9.63 6.85
N THR A 153 5.65 9.25 5.67
CA THR A 153 6.67 10.08 4.97
C THR A 153 6.14 11.48 4.67
N THR A 154 4.86 11.60 4.28
CA THR A 154 4.22 12.91 4.04
C THR A 154 4.19 13.75 5.31
N ALA A 155 3.89 13.13 6.46
CA ALA A 155 3.90 13.82 7.75
C ALA A 155 5.31 14.30 8.12
N LEU A 156 6.33 13.46 7.92
CA LEU A 156 7.74 13.83 8.14
C LEU A 156 8.14 15.02 7.27
N VAL A 157 7.85 14.95 5.97
CA VAL A 157 8.20 16.03 5.02
C VAL A 157 7.52 17.33 5.39
N ARG A 158 6.24 17.32 5.72
CA ARG A 158 5.49 18.49 6.16
C ARG A 158 6.08 19.10 7.43
N TYR A 159 6.36 18.28 8.44
CA TYR A 159 6.94 18.74 9.71
C TYR A 159 8.31 19.41 9.51
N VAL A 160 9.21 18.80 8.72
CA VAL A 160 10.56 19.34 8.48
C VAL A 160 10.50 20.61 7.65
N ALA A 161 9.66 20.68 6.61
CA ALA A 161 9.47 21.89 5.81
C ALA A 161 8.96 23.05 6.66
N GLU A 162 7.96 22.82 7.51
CA GLU A 162 7.42 23.81 8.43
C GLU A 162 8.48 24.29 9.43
N ALA A 163 9.27 23.39 10.00
CA ALA A 163 10.32 23.70 10.96
C ALA A 163 11.44 24.59 10.33
N HIS A 164 11.71 24.41 9.02
CA HIS A 164 12.66 25.24 8.27
C HIS A 164 12.05 26.55 7.74
N GLY A 165 10.71 26.64 7.69
CA GLY A 165 10.01 27.75 7.02
C GLY A 165 10.07 27.66 5.49
N ASP A 166 10.26 26.47 4.95
CA ASP A 166 10.41 26.19 3.53
C ASP A 166 9.11 25.66 2.89
N PRO A 167 8.90 25.83 1.58
CA PRO A 167 7.87 25.13 0.84
C PRO A 167 8.06 23.60 0.91
N VAL A 168 6.95 22.85 1.04
CA VAL A 168 6.94 21.39 1.18
C VAL A 168 7.59 20.70 -0.03
N GLU A 169 7.44 21.27 -1.22
CA GLU A 169 7.96 20.74 -2.48
C GLU A 169 9.50 20.70 -2.55
N GLN A 170 10.17 21.44 -1.68
CA GLN A 170 11.63 21.42 -1.56
C GLN A 170 12.14 20.24 -0.76
N TRP A 171 11.26 19.54 -0.05
CA TRP A 171 11.62 18.44 0.85
C TRP A 171 11.07 17.10 0.37
N ASN A 172 11.82 16.05 0.65
CA ASN A 172 11.40 14.66 0.49
C ASN A 172 12.15 13.76 1.50
N GLY A 173 11.69 12.55 1.67
CA GLY A 173 12.27 11.64 2.65
C GLY A 173 13.78 11.45 2.46
N ARG A 174 14.25 11.20 1.24
CA ARG A 174 15.69 11.00 0.96
C ARG A 174 16.54 12.19 1.36
N ARG A 175 16.09 13.41 1.07
CA ARG A 175 16.79 14.65 1.48
C ARG A 175 16.85 14.76 2.99
N ILE A 176 15.74 14.51 3.68
CA ILE A 176 15.65 14.61 5.14
C ILE A 176 16.62 13.64 5.81
N PHE A 177 16.62 12.38 5.40
CA PHE A 177 17.56 11.39 5.96
C PHE A 177 19.01 11.72 5.66
N LYS A 178 19.32 12.19 4.44
CA LYS A 178 20.67 12.66 4.11
C LYS A 178 21.11 13.81 4.99
N GLU A 179 20.31 14.88 5.08
CA GLU A 179 20.65 16.04 5.89
C GLU A 179 20.74 15.72 7.39
N ALA A 180 19.91 14.78 7.89
CA ALA A 180 20.03 14.29 9.26
C ALA A 180 21.38 13.60 9.51
N THR A 181 21.89 12.79 8.58
CA THR A 181 23.23 12.17 8.69
C THR A 181 24.36 13.20 8.62
N GLU A 182 24.14 14.35 8.01
CA GLU A 182 25.06 15.48 7.95
C GLU A 182 24.95 16.40 9.18
N GLY A 183 24.07 16.07 10.15
CA GLY A 183 23.93 16.78 11.42
C GLY A 183 22.86 17.87 11.46
N ASN A 184 21.95 17.91 10.47
CA ASN A 184 20.82 18.84 10.49
C ASN A 184 19.84 18.43 11.61
N LYS A 185 19.81 19.27 12.67
CA LYS A 185 19.04 18.96 13.87
C LYS A 185 17.53 18.93 13.61
N LEU A 186 16.99 19.83 12.79
CA LEU A 186 15.55 19.86 12.50
C LEU A 186 15.11 18.60 11.73
N CYS A 187 15.97 18.06 10.85
CA CYS A 187 15.73 16.78 10.18
C CYS A 187 15.78 15.62 11.18
N MET A 188 16.72 15.60 12.11
CA MET A 188 16.81 14.59 13.18
C MET A 188 15.58 14.63 14.08
N ASP A 189 15.20 15.82 14.57
CA ASP A 189 14.01 16.00 15.41
C ASP A 189 12.72 15.54 14.68
N GLY A 190 12.64 15.77 13.37
CA GLY A 190 11.52 15.28 12.53
C GLY A 190 11.46 13.78 12.44
N ILE A 191 12.61 13.11 12.25
CA ILE A 191 12.71 11.66 12.21
C ILE A 191 12.35 11.06 13.58
N ASP A 192 12.89 11.60 14.67
CA ASP A 192 12.63 11.14 16.03
C ASP A 192 11.13 11.25 16.36
N ARG A 193 10.50 12.37 15.98
CA ARG A 193 9.06 12.56 16.12
C ARG A 193 8.26 11.49 15.35
N MET A 194 8.61 11.24 14.08
CA MET A 194 7.94 10.23 13.27
C MET A 194 8.07 8.85 13.89
N VAL A 195 9.26 8.48 14.36
CA VAL A 195 9.54 7.17 14.99
C VAL A 195 8.76 7.00 16.29
N ASP A 196 8.66 8.06 17.10
CA ASP A 196 7.86 8.02 18.35
C ASP A 196 6.39 7.76 18.08
N TYR A 197 5.78 8.45 17.09
CA TYR A 197 4.39 8.19 16.71
C TYR A 197 4.21 6.83 16.05
N LEU A 198 5.18 6.39 15.24
CA LEU A 198 5.16 5.06 14.62
C LEU A 198 5.16 3.96 15.72
N GLY A 199 6.02 4.11 16.73
CA GLY A 199 6.09 3.20 17.86
C GLY A 199 4.79 3.15 18.67
N LYS A 200 4.17 4.31 18.94
CA LYS A 200 2.89 4.40 19.64
C LYS A 200 1.75 3.74 18.86
N GLY A 201 1.65 4.03 17.55
CA GLY A 201 0.63 3.42 16.69
C GLY A 201 0.81 1.92 16.59
N LEU A 202 2.04 1.46 16.40
CA LEU A 202 2.37 0.04 16.34
C LEU A 202 2.01 -0.68 17.66
N ALA A 203 2.34 -0.11 18.82
CA ALA A 203 1.98 -0.68 20.10
C ALA A 203 0.45 -0.85 20.26
N ASN A 204 -0.32 0.16 19.84
CA ASN A 204 -1.79 0.07 19.88
C ASN A 204 -2.32 -1.06 19.00
N ILE A 205 -1.78 -1.23 17.79
CA ILE A 205 -2.19 -2.30 16.87
C ILE A 205 -1.79 -3.67 17.45
N CYS A 206 -0.59 -3.79 18.02
CA CYS A 206 -0.13 -5.04 18.64
C CYS A 206 -0.99 -5.46 19.82
N TYR A 207 -1.51 -4.53 20.64
CA TYR A 207 -2.43 -4.88 21.72
C TYR A 207 -3.78 -5.42 21.22
N VAL A 208 -4.19 -5.07 20.01
CA VAL A 208 -5.46 -5.53 19.41
C VAL A 208 -5.25 -6.82 18.60
N ALA A 209 -4.25 -6.83 17.71
CA ALA A 209 -4.02 -7.91 16.77
C ALA A 209 -3.16 -9.06 17.33
N ASN A 210 -2.34 -8.77 18.35
CA ASN A 210 -1.39 -9.72 18.97
C ASN A 210 -0.60 -10.55 17.94
N PRO A 211 0.12 -9.91 16.99
CA PRO A 211 0.81 -10.61 15.93
C PRO A 211 2.03 -11.35 16.45
N GLU A 212 2.37 -12.48 15.83
CA GLU A 212 3.61 -13.21 16.05
C GLU A 212 4.80 -12.48 15.40
N VAL A 213 4.56 -11.89 14.22
CA VAL A 213 5.56 -11.13 13.45
C VAL A 213 4.98 -9.80 13.01
N VAL A 214 5.78 -8.74 13.14
CA VAL A 214 5.51 -7.41 12.59
C VAL A 214 6.52 -7.13 11.49
N ILE A 215 6.03 -6.76 10.31
CA ILE A 215 6.83 -6.42 9.14
C ILE A 215 6.60 -4.95 8.81
N LEU A 216 7.68 -4.20 8.71
CA LEU A 216 7.66 -2.80 8.29
C LEU A 216 8.24 -2.70 6.88
N GLY A 217 7.46 -2.18 5.96
CA GLY A 217 7.84 -1.96 4.57
C GLY A 217 7.49 -0.56 4.10
N GLY A 218 7.57 -0.35 2.78
CA GLY A 218 7.27 0.93 2.14
C GLY A 218 8.51 1.76 1.81
N GLY A 219 8.30 2.85 1.08
CA GLY A 219 9.40 3.62 0.48
C GLY A 219 10.36 4.32 1.46
N ILE A 220 10.00 4.40 2.74
CA ILE A 220 10.88 5.02 3.77
C ILE A 220 11.87 4.00 4.36
N MET A 221 11.64 2.71 4.14
CA MET A 221 12.46 1.63 4.71
C MET A 221 13.58 1.17 3.77
N GLY A 222 13.69 1.73 2.55
CA GLY A 222 14.63 1.36 1.50
C GLY A 222 15.75 2.35 1.25
#